data_0802d089512df044e1992d5cdc9f5afc
#
_entry.id   0802d089512df044e1992d5cdc9f5afc
#
_cell.length_a   1.000
_cell.length_b   1.000
_cell.length_c   1.000
_cell.angle_alpha   90.00
_cell.angle_beta   90.00
_cell.angle_gamma   90.00
#
_symmetry.space_group_name_H-M   'P 1'
#
loop_
_entity.id
_entity.type
_entity.pdbx_description
1 polymer ?
#
loop_
_entity_poly.entity_id
_entity_poly.type
_entity_poly.pdbx_seq_one_letter_code
_entity_poly.pdbx_strand_id
1 'polypeptide(L)'
;ISGALTLSNGTFNNASNTFTFISTASGTARIASVPATADYVGNITMQRFAPGPKTGWAQLGTPVQGATLAQWQDDFATSGYTGATGNAGGFISVYTYNEPTPGLFDATGSYLAATNVTNSIPVGRGFWLYLGTATVNTANITIDVTGQPTVGNFSFNPNYTNSGNPADDGFNLIANPYPSAIDWLSPNWTKTNINNAIYMYQADNGQYASFVGGISTNGGSRFIASSQGFYIQANGAGPVLDIQEAAKSSANPVLIKEEDPSNVLRLKVNGDNVNDEMV
;
A
#
# COMPACT_ATOMS: atom_id res chain seq x y z
N ILE A 1 -12.69 -3.82 -16.83
CA ILE A 1 -13.04 -4.93 -15.91
C ILE A 1 -13.47 -4.33 -14.60
N SER A 2 -14.64 -4.71 -14.09
CA SER A 2 -15.17 -4.24 -12.79
C SER A 2 -15.25 -5.34 -11.71
N GLY A 3 -14.84 -6.55 -12.04
CA GLY A 3 -14.88 -7.73 -11.17
C GLY A 3 -13.55 -8.45 -11.09
N ALA A 4 -13.60 -9.78 -10.96
CA ALA A 4 -12.40 -10.61 -10.93
C ALA A 4 -12.13 -11.23 -12.31
N LEU A 5 -10.91 -11.10 -12.80
CA LEU A 5 -10.39 -11.94 -13.87
C LEU A 5 -9.85 -13.23 -13.25
N THR A 6 -10.36 -14.37 -13.71
CA THR A 6 -9.92 -15.70 -13.29
C THR A 6 -9.27 -16.42 -14.45
N LEU A 7 -8.05 -16.89 -14.26
CA LEU A 7 -7.31 -17.72 -15.20
C LEU A 7 -7.23 -19.13 -14.61
N SER A 8 -7.59 -20.14 -15.37
CA SER A 8 -7.61 -21.53 -14.90
C SER A 8 -6.53 -22.40 -15.54
N ASN A 9 -6.13 -22.10 -16.75
CA ASN A 9 -5.10 -22.83 -17.50
C ASN A 9 -4.63 -22.05 -18.72
N GLY A 10 -3.39 -22.28 -19.16
CA GLY A 10 -2.80 -21.66 -20.35
C GLY A 10 -2.45 -20.19 -20.17
N THR A 11 -1.92 -19.57 -21.20
CA THR A 11 -1.52 -18.16 -21.17
C THR A 11 -2.63 -17.27 -21.73
N PHE A 12 -3.11 -16.34 -20.91
CA PHE A 12 -3.93 -15.25 -21.40
C PHE A 12 -3.01 -14.11 -21.86
N ASN A 13 -2.99 -13.87 -23.16
CA ASN A 13 -2.21 -12.79 -23.77
C ASN A 13 -3.16 -11.74 -24.32
N ASN A 14 -3.12 -10.52 -23.75
CA ASN A 14 -3.93 -9.41 -24.23
C ASN A 14 -3.29 -8.66 -25.42
N ALA A 15 -2.15 -9.13 -25.93
CA ALA A 15 -1.42 -8.57 -27.06
C ALA A 15 -1.12 -7.07 -26.86
N SER A 16 -1.57 -6.22 -27.79
CA SER A 16 -1.43 -4.76 -27.73
C SER A 16 -2.60 -4.05 -27.05
N ASN A 17 -3.60 -4.79 -26.54
CA ASN A 17 -4.72 -4.20 -25.82
C ASN A 17 -4.36 -4.01 -24.35
N THR A 18 -4.89 -2.96 -23.71
CA THR A 18 -4.73 -2.74 -22.27
C THR A 18 -6.11 -2.87 -21.60
N PHE A 19 -6.20 -3.75 -20.60
CA PHE A 19 -7.39 -3.85 -19.78
C PHE A 19 -7.27 -2.96 -18.54
N THR A 20 -8.25 -2.10 -18.35
CA THR A 20 -8.36 -1.32 -17.12
C THR A 20 -9.12 -2.11 -16.05
N PHE A 21 -8.47 -2.34 -14.92
CA PHE A 21 -9.07 -2.89 -13.70
C PHE A 21 -9.60 -1.72 -12.87
N ILE A 22 -10.91 -1.53 -12.93
CA ILE A 22 -11.59 -0.35 -12.40
C ILE A 22 -11.66 -0.43 -10.87
N SER A 23 -11.41 0.71 -10.23
CA SER A 23 -11.60 0.91 -8.80
C SER A 23 -12.57 2.05 -8.52
N THR A 24 -13.54 1.81 -7.65
CA THR A 24 -14.56 2.78 -7.23
C THR A 24 -14.77 2.69 -5.72
N ALA A 25 -15.60 3.55 -5.17
CA ALA A 25 -16.02 3.45 -3.78
C ALA A 25 -16.66 2.09 -3.42
N SER A 26 -17.26 1.40 -4.42
CA SER A 26 -17.93 0.12 -4.21
C SER A 26 -16.97 -1.08 -4.27
N GLY A 27 -15.77 -0.91 -4.83
CA GLY A 27 -14.79 -2.00 -4.92
C GLY A 27 -13.74 -1.82 -6.00
N THR A 28 -12.78 -2.72 -5.98
CA THR A 28 -11.67 -2.77 -6.93
C THR A 28 -11.67 -4.08 -7.68
N ALA A 29 -11.59 -3.99 -9.01
CA ALA A 29 -11.36 -5.15 -9.87
C ALA A 29 -9.99 -5.78 -9.58
N ARG A 30 -9.87 -7.08 -9.83
CA ARG A 30 -8.66 -7.84 -9.47
C ARG A 30 -8.36 -8.97 -10.43
N ILE A 31 -7.11 -9.41 -10.46
CA ILE A 31 -6.74 -10.72 -10.98
C ILE A 31 -6.77 -11.71 -9.81
N ALA A 32 -7.67 -12.71 -9.90
CA ALA A 32 -7.75 -13.77 -8.90
C ALA A 32 -6.44 -14.55 -8.81
N SER A 33 -6.31 -15.45 -7.85
CA SER A 33 -5.13 -16.32 -7.77
C SER A 33 -4.95 -17.10 -9.07
N VAL A 34 -3.76 -17.01 -9.63
CA VAL A 34 -3.38 -17.64 -10.92
C VAL A 34 -2.67 -18.95 -10.60
N PRO A 35 -3.20 -20.12 -11.00
CA PRO A 35 -2.53 -21.39 -10.77
C PRO A 35 -1.25 -21.51 -11.62
N ALA A 36 -0.33 -22.38 -11.21
CA ALA A 36 0.93 -22.59 -11.93
C ALA A 36 0.77 -23.07 -13.39
N THR A 37 -0.43 -23.54 -13.75
CA THR A 37 -0.79 -23.94 -15.12
C THR A 37 -1.30 -22.78 -15.97
N ALA A 38 -1.43 -21.59 -15.43
CA ALA A 38 -1.91 -20.40 -16.13
C ALA A 38 -0.93 -19.24 -15.97
N ASP A 39 -0.97 -18.31 -16.92
CA ASP A 39 -0.15 -17.11 -16.92
C ASP A 39 -0.89 -15.94 -17.58
N TYR A 40 -0.42 -14.72 -17.28
CA TYR A 40 -0.90 -13.48 -17.87
C TYR A 40 0.26 -12.75 -18.56
N VAL A 41 0.07 -12.41 -19.83
CA VAL A 41 1.04 -11.66 -20.64
C VAL A 41 0.39 -10.41 -21.22
N GLY A 42 1.08 -9.29 -21.09
CA GLY A 42 0.66 -7.97 -21.58
C GLY A 42 0.34 -7.00 -20.44
N ASN A 43 0.05 -5.76 -20.81
CA ASN A 43 -0.14 -4.69 -19.83
C ASN A 43 -1.58 -4.60 -19.35
N ILE A 44 -1.75 -4.21 -18.10
CA ILE A 44 -3.02 -3.75 -17.53
C ILE A 44 -2.86 -2.32 -17.03
N THR A 45 -3.97 -1.58 -16.93
CA THR A 45 -4.06 -0.39 -16.08
C THR A 45 -4.77 -0.79 -14.79
N MET A 46 -4.08 -0.65 -13.66
CA MET A 46 -4.65 -0.95 -12.34
C MET A 46 -5.03 0.33 -11.64
N GLN A 47 -6.33 0.52 -11.41
CA GLN A 47 -6.87 1.67 -10.69
C GLN A 47 -6.98 1.41 -9.19
N ARG A 48 -6.78 2.47 -8.40
CA ARG A 48 -7.03 2.49 -6.96
C ARG A 48 -7.78 3.75 -6.59
N PHE A 49 -9.02 3.56 -6.15
CA PHE A 49 -9.86 4.64 -5.63
C PHE A 49 -9.40 5.05 -4.23
N ALA A 50 -9.18 6.34 -4.04
CA ALA A 50 -8.94 6.98 -2.76
C ALA A 50 -10.04 8.01 -2.51
N PRO A 51 -10.89 7.83 -1.49
CA PRO A 51 -11.97 8.77 -1.22
C PRO A 51 -11.41 10.12 -0.77
N GLY A 52 -12.03 11.21 -1.18
CA GLY A 52 -11.75 12.58 -0.73
C GLY A 52 -12.69 13.05 0.39
N PRO A 53 -12.36 14.14 1.07
CA PRO A 53 -11.15 14.96 0.85
C PRO A 53 -9.91 14.36 1.54
N LYS A 54 -8.86 14.16 0.79
CA LYS A 54 -7.59 13.61 1.32
C LYS A 54 -6.46 14.58 1.01
N THR A 55 -5.87 15.11 2.05
CA THR A 55 -4.60 15.85 1.99
C THR A 55 -3.72 15.27 3.08
N GLY A 56 -2.63 14.65 2.70
CA GLY A 56 -1.73 14.07 3.68
C GLY A 56 -0.89 12.93 3.12
N TRP A 57 -0.09 12.37 3.99
CA TRP A 57 0.79 11.28 3.66
C TRP A 57 0.03 9.96 3.51
N ALA A 58 0.37 9.19 2.50
CA ALA A 58 -0.13 7.85 2.25
C ALA A 58 1.01 6.90 1.91
N GLN A 59 0.79 5.62 2.12
CA GLN A 59 1.75 4.57 1.78
C GLN A 59 1.23 3.77 0.59
N LEU A 60 1.93 3.88 -0.54
CA LEU A 60 1.54 3.23 -1.80
C LEU A 60 2.72 2.48 -2.43
N GLY A 61 2.40 1.63 -3.40
CA GLY A 61 3.31 0.97 -4.33
C GLY A 61 2.57 0.60 -5.60
N THR A 62 3.13 -0.30 -6.38
CA THR A 62 2.55 -0.75 -7.65
C THR A 62 2.45 -2.26 -7.73
N PRO A 63 1.37 -2.80 -8.32
CA PRO A 63 1.24 -4.23 -8.61
C PRO A 63 1.66 -4.57 -10.06
N VAL A 64 2.19 -3.60 -10.80
CA VAL A 64 2.62 -3.77 -12.18
C VAL A 64 4.09 -3.41 -12.38
N GLN A 65 4.75 -4.08 -13.29
CA GLN A 65 6.14 -3.84 -13.64
C GLN A 65 6.28 -2.64 -14.58
N GLY A 66 7.40 -1.93 -14.48
CA GLY A 66 7.73 -0.82 -15.37
C GLY A 66 7.07 0.52 -15.02
N ALA A 67 6.33 0.61 -13.92
CA ALA A 67 5.75 1.86 -13.46
C ALA A 67 6.82 2.87 -13.03
N THR A 68 6.55 4.16 -13.26
CA THR A 68 7.38 5.30 -12.84
C THR A 68 6.55 6.36 -12.14
N LEU A 69 7.19 7.31 -11.47
CA LEU A 69 6.50 8.40 -10.78
C LEU A 69 5.67 9.26 -11.74
N ALA A 70 5.97 9.25 -13.05
CA ALA A 70 5.18 9.93 -14.07
C ALA A 70 3.74 9.43 -14.12
N GLN A 71 3.50 8.15 -13.81
CA GLN A 71 2.16 7.57 -13.81
C GLN A 71 1.33 7.93 -12.58
N TRP A 72 1.97 8.32 -11.48
CA TRP A 72 1.24 8.80 -10.32
C TRP A 72 0.90 10.29 -10.41
N GLN A 73 1.76 11.07 -11.07
CA GLN A 73 1.59 12.52 -11.08
C GLN A 73 0.56 13.03 -12.09
N ASP A 74 0.01 12.19 -12.96
CA ASP A 74 -1.14 12.54 -13.79
C ASP A 74 -2.47 12.43 -13.01
N ASP A 75 -2.47 11.69 -11.89
CA ASP A 75 -3.62 11.55 -11.00
C ASP A 75 -3.62 12.56 -9.84
N PHE A 76 -2.44 12.98 -9.36
CA PHE A 76 -2.29 13.97 -8.29
C PHE A 76 -1.00 14.78 -8.42
N ALA A 77 -1.02 16.00 -7.89
CA ALA A 77 0.14 16.88 -7.94
C ALA A 77 1.29 16.35 -7.08
N THR A 78 2.49 16.34 -7.64
CA THR A 78 3.74 16.01 -6.97
C THR A 78 4.66 17.21 -6.88
N SER A 79 5.64 17.21 -5.97
CA SER A 79 6.58 18.33 -5.78
C SER A 79 7.93 17.87 -5.25
N GLY A 80 8.93 18.75 -5.35
CA GLY A 80 10.23 18.59 -4.72
C GLY A 80 11.26 17.80 -5.52
N TYR A 81 10.99 17.44 -6.78
CA TYR A 81 11.93 16.73 -7.64
C TYR A 81 11.77 17.13 -9.11
N THR A 82 12.77 16.80 -9.92
CA THR A 82 12.79 17.15 -11.34
C THR A 82 11.62 16.52 -12.10
N GLY A 83 10.85 17.33 -12.81
CA GLY A 83 9.69 16.92 -13.58
C GLY A 83 8.40 16.76 -12.76
N ALA A 84 8.40 17.15 -11.49
CA ALA A 84 7.18 17.20 -10.68
C ALA A 84 6.16 18.19 -11.27
N THR A 85 4.85 17.85 -11.22
CA THR A 85 3.77 18.68 -11.79
C THR A 85 3.45 19.93 -10.98
N GLY A 86 3.74 19.91 -9.67
CA GLY A 86 3.64 21.07 -8.79
C GLY A 86 4.93 21.90 -8.82
N ASN A 87 5.49 22.18 -7.63
CA ASN A 87 6.72 22.95 -7.51
C ASN A 87 7.95 22.02 -7.42
N ALA A 88 8.78 21.96 -8.46
CA ALA A 88 9.99 21.13 -8.46
C ALA A 88 11.00 21.55 -7.37
N GLY A 89 11.00 22.81 -6.92
CA GLY A 89 11.79 23.30 -5.80
C GLY A 89 11.03 23.35 -4.46
N GLY A 90 9.82 22.82 -4.42
CA GLY A 90 8.97 22.76 -3.23
C GLY A 90 9.35 21.65 -2.25
N PHE A 91 8.49 21.41 -1.26
CA PHE A 91 8.68 20.28 -0.36
C PHE A 91 8.61 18.97 -1.13
N ILE A 92 9.37 17.99 -0.71
CA ILE A 92 9.43 16.70 -1.38
C ILE A 92 8.20 15.88 -1.01
N SER A 93 7.42 15.48 -2.02
CA SER A 93 6.14 14.78 -1.85
C SER A 93 6.25 13.26 -1.98
N VAL A 94 7.42 12.71 -2.33
CA VAL A 94 7.63 11.27 -2.54
C VAL A 94 8.93 10.82 -1.91
N TYR A 95 8.85 9.79 -1.06
CA TYR A 95 10.01 9.15 -0.43
C TYR A 95 9.92 7.64 -0.46
N THR A 96 11.07 6.98 -0.41
CA THR A 96 11.20 5.59 0.01
C THR A 96 11.80 5.52 1.41
N TYR A 97 11.60 4.40 2.10
CA TYR A 97 12.23 4.15 3.40
C TYR A 97 13.51 3.36 3.23
N ASN A 98 14.54 3.75 3.98
CA ASN A 98 15.87 3.14 3.99
C ASN A 98 16.12 2.47 5.35
N GLU A 99 15.92 1.16 5.42
CA GLU A 99 16.12 0.37 6.65
C GLU A 99 17.55 0.41 7.17
N PRO A 100 18.63 0.34 6.32
CA PRO A 100 20.00 0.43 6.81
C PRO A 100 20.35 1.71 7.58
N THR A 101 19.46 2.69 7.61
CA THR A 101 19.55 3.83 8.53
C THR A 101 18.38 3.69 9.51
N PRO A 102 18.49 2.79 10.51
CA PRO A 102 17.41 2.58 11.46
C PRO A 102 17.23 3.85 12.28
N GLY A 103 16.05 4.16 12.52
CA GLY A 103 15.64 5.36 13.17
C GLY A 103 14.28 5.70 12.65
N LEU A 104 13.48 6.12 13.53
CA LEU A 104 12.13 6.52 13.27
C LEU A 104 12.09 7.70 12.31
N PHE A 105 10.93 8.15 12.03
CA PHE A 105 10.53 9.16 11.09
C PHE A 105 11.41 10.40 10.97
N ASP A 106 12.26 10.68 11.96
CA ASP A 106 13.10 11.87 12.04
C ASP A 106 14.59 11.60 11.84
N ALA A 107 15.04 10.35 11.65
CA ALA A 107 16.45 10.08 11.46
C ALA A 107 16.93 10.56 10.09
N THR A 108 17.99 11.33 10.08
CA THR A 108 18.65 11.78 8.85
C THR A 108 19.06 10.58 8.02
N GLY A 109 18.53 10.47 6.78
CA GLY A 109 18.83 9.40 5.85
C GLY A 109 17.88 8.19 5.89
N SER A 110 16.91 8.14 6.81
CA SER A 110 15.90 7.08 6.85
C SER A 110 14.93 7.17 5.67
N TYR A 111 14.71 8.36 5.15
CA TYR A 111 13.84 8.60 4.00
C TYR A 111 14.64 9.10 2.82
N LEU A 112 14.58 8.36 1.71
CA LEU A 112 15.23 8.74 0.46
C LEU A 112 14.22 9.42 -0.44
N ALA A 113 14.49 10.70 -0.73
CA ALA A 113 13.66 11.53 -1.57
C ALA A 113 13.67 11.06 -3.03
N ALA A 114 12.53 11.18 -3.71
CA ALA A 114 12.49 11.11 -5.16
C ALA A 114 13.33 12.24 -5.77
N THR A 115 14.00 11.96 -6.89
CA THR A 115 14.88 12.91 -7.58
C THR A 115 14.38 13.32 -8.95
N ASN A 116 13.59 12.45 -9.59
CA ASN A 116 13.10 12.66 -10.95
C ASN A 116 11.77 11.92 -11.17
N VAL A 117 10.91 12.49 -12.00
CA VAL A 117 9.64 11.88 -12.43
C VAL A 117 9.83 10.51 -13.11
N THR A 118 11.01 10.27 -13.69
CA THR A 118 11.37 8.99 -14.32
C THR A 118 11.84 7.94 -13.33
N ASN A 119 11.93 8.25 -12.01
CA ASN A 119 12.27 7.25 -11.03
C ASN A 119 11.26 6.09 -11.08
N SER A 120 11.77 4.88 -11.11
CA SER A 120 10.94 3.68 -11.16
C SER A 120 10.20 3.45 -9.83
N ILE A 121 9.05 2.83 -9.93
CA ILE A 121 8.30 2.29 -8.79
C ILE A 121 8.45 0.76 -8.85
N PRO A 122 9.45 0.17 -8.17
CA PRO A 122 9.61 -1.28 -8.18
C PRO A 122 8.43 -1.97 -7.50
N VAL A 123 7.99 -3.08 -8.09
CA VAL A 123 6.96 -3.93 -7.47
C VAL A 123 7.44 -4.40 -6.09
N GLY A 124 6.53 -4.42 -5.13
CA GLY A 124 6.80 -4.84 -3.75
C GLY A 124 7.46 -3.77 -2.88
N ARG A 125 7.93 -2.65 -3.46
CA ARG A 125 8.48 -1.52 -2.71
C ARG A 125 7.39 -0.53 -2.33
N GLY A 126 7.35 -0.15 -1.06
CA GLY A 126 6.46 0.90 -0.58
C GLY A 126 7.09 2.28 -0.68
N PHE A 127 6.25 3.27 -0.87
CA PHE A 127 6.59 4.68 -0.95
C PHE A 127 5.69 5.48 -0.01
N TRP A 128 6.24 6.53 0.56
CA TRP A 128 5.48 7.62 1.14
C TRP A 128 5.17 8.64 0.06
N LEU A 129 3.89 8.97 -0.06
CA LEU A 129 3.38 9.96 -1.00
C LEU A 129 2.52 10.97 -0.27
N TYR A 130 2.74 12.24 -0.53
CA TYR A 130 1.82 13.28 -0.09
C TYR A 130 0.74 13.47 -1.15
N LEU A 131 -0.47 13.05 -0.81
CA LEU A 131 -1.64 13.24 -1.68
C LEU A 131 -2.28 14.60 -1.41
N GLY A 132 -2.46 15.38 -2.48
CA GLY A 132 -3.06 16.71 -2.41
C GLY A 132 -2.10 17.82 -2.80
N THR A 133 -2.66 19.01 -2.95
CA THR A 133 -1.93 20.25 -3.15
C THR A 133 -1.98 21.08 -1.88
N ALA A 134 -1.24 22.20 -1.82
CA ALA A 134 -1.33 23.17 -0.72
C ALA A 134 -2.76 23.75 -0.54
N THR A 135 -3.59 23.62 -1.54
CA THR A 135 -5.05 23.88 -1.48
C THR A 135 -5.75 22.54 -1.31
N VAL A 136 -6.57 22.44 -0.28
CA VAL A 136 -7.34 21.26 0.12
C VAL A 136 -7.87 20.51 -1.12
N ASN A 137 -7.44 19.29 -1.33
CA ASN A 137 -8.04 18.43 -2.35
C ASN A 137 -9.35 17.88 -1.79
N THR A 138 -10.46 18.38 -2.28
CA THR A 138 -11.81 17.99 -1.84
C THR A 138 -12.40 16.88 -2.69
N ALA A 139 -11.70 16.43 -3.73
CA ALA A 139 -12.19 15.42 -4.68
C ALA A 139 -11.69 14.02 -4.34
N ASN A 140 -12.46 13.02 -4.75
CA ASN A 140 -11.96 11.65 -4.84
C ASN A 140 -10.81 11.59 -5.86
N ILE A 141 -9.81 10.77 -5.59
CA ILE A 141 -8.70 10.51 -6.49
C ILE A 141 -8.80 9.06 -6.96
N THR A 142 -8.60 8.82 -8.25
CA THR A 142 -8.36 7.47 -8.77
C THR A 142 -6.92 7.43 -9.23
N ILE A 143 -6.08 6.73 -8.47
CA ILE A 143 -4.66 6.56 -8.77
C ILE A 143 -4.54 5.36 -9.68
N ASP A 144 -3.82 5.48 -10.81
CA ASP A 144 -3.60 4.35 -11.68
C ASP A 144 -2.13 4.16 -12.12
N VAL A 145 -1.83 2.95 -12.51
CA VAL A 145 -0.53 2.54 -13.04
C VAL A 145 -0.74 1.50 -14.14
N THR A 146 0.06 1.62 -15.19
CA THR A 146 0.00 0.73 -16.34
C THR A 146 1.32 -0.04 -16.50
N GLY A 147 1.21 -1.35 -16.65
CA GLY A 147 2.34 -2.26 -16.88
C GLY A 147 1.91 -3.72 -16.82
N GLN A 148 2.88 -4.62 -16.94
CA GLN A 148 2.60 -6.04 -16.82
C GLN A 148 2.28 -6.38 -15.35
N PRO A 149 1.13 -7.01 -15.08
CA PRO A 149 0.74 -7.37 -13.72
C PRO A 149 1.69 -8.40 -13.12
N THR A 150 1.89 -8.33 -11.83
CA THR A 150 2.62 -9.37 -11.10
C THR A 150 1.70 -10.57 -10.90
N VAL A 151 2.14 -11.72 -11.40
CA VAL A 151 1.56 -13.04 -11.18
C VAL A 151 2.66 -14.01 -10.70
N GLY A 152 2.27 -15.11 -10.08
CA GLY A 152 3.21 -16.06 -9.48
C GLY A 152 3.73 -15.64 -8.10
N ASN A 153 4.74 -16.34 -7.62
CA ASN A 153 5.33 -16.08 -6.30
C ASN A 153 6.20 -14.82 -6.33
N PHE A 154 6.28 -14.12 -5.20
CA PHE A 154 7.05 -12.88 -5.08
C PHE A 154 7.89 -12.87 -3.80
N SER A 155 9.15 -12.38 -3.90
CA SER A 155 10.09 -12.23 -2.79
C SER A 155 10.37 -10.76 -2.52
N PHE A 156 10.22 -10.31 -1.27
CA PHE A 156 10.35 -8.90 -0.90
C PHE A 156 11.79 -8.47 -0.57
N ASN A 157 12.67 -9.39 -0.17
CA ASN A 157 14.05 -9.11 0.22
C ASN A 157 14.18 -8.00 1.28
N PRO A 158 13.55 -8.12 2.47
CA PRO A 158 13.67 -7.13 3.52
C PRO A 158 15.08 -7.06 4.09
N ASN A 159 15.43 -5.91 4.68
CA ASN A 159 16.70 -5.69 5.35
C ASN A 159 16.53 -5.76 6.88
N TYR A 160 17.65 -5.99 7.58
CA TYR A 160 17.75 -5.91 9.03
C TYR A 160 19.10 -5.33 9.44
N THR A 161 19.07 -4.22 10.14
CA THR A 161 20.25 -3.59 10.73
C THR A 161 20.08 -3.55 12.25
N ASN A 162 21.06 -4.08 12.98
CA ASN A 162 21.06 -4.03 14.44
C ASN A 162 21.73 -2.73 14.89
N SER A 163 20.95 -1.76 15.35
CA SER A 163 21.44 -0.52 15.94
C SER A 163 21.71 -0.63 17.45
N GLY A 164 21.32 -1.74 18.06
CA GLY A 164 21.27 -1.92 19.51
C GLY A 164 19.96 -1.45 20.16
N ASN A 165 19.03 -0.94 19.37
CA ASN A 165 17.66 -0.62 19.81
C ASN A 165 16.64 -1.41 19.01
N PRO A 166 16.21 -2.59 19.47
CA PRO A 166 15.28 -3.45 18.74
C PRO A 166 13.93 -2.79 18.41
N ALA A 167 13.57 -1.71 19.10
CA ALA A 167 12.34 -0.97 18.82
C ALA A 167 12.41 -0.19 17.49
N ASP A 168 13.63 0.13 17.03
CA ASP A 168 13.86 0.92 15.82
C ASP A 168 14.39 0.07 14.65
N ASP A 169 14.85 -1.15 14.95
CA ASP A 169 15.52 -2.01 13.98
C ASP A 169 14.53 -2.74 13.06
N GLY A 170 14.95 -3.01 11.84
CA GLY A 170 14.34 -3.95 10.92
C GLY A 170 13.03 -3.49 10.28
N PHE A 171 12.63 -2.22 10.39
CA PHE A 171 11.45 -1.73 9.68
C PHE A 171 11.71 -1.64 8.18
N ASN A 172 10.79 -2.19 7.39
CA ASN A 172 10.83 -2.15 5.93
C ASN A 172 9.48 -1.66 5.41
N LEU A 173 9.50 -0.65 4.55
CA LEU A 173 8.31 -0.17 3.85
C LEU A 173 8.17 -0.94 2.54
N ILE A 174 7.21 -1.83 2.50
CA ILE A 174 6.88 -2.67 1.34
C ILE A 174 5.48 -2.37 0.83
N ALA A 175 5.11 -2.93 -0.31
CA ALA A 175 3.77 -2.77 -0.86
C ALA A 175 3.24 -4.10 -1.39
N ASN A 176 1.92 -4.25 -1.40
CA ASN A 176 1.27 -5.40 -2.01
C ASN A 176 1.65 -5.49 -3.49
N PRO A 177 2.33 -6.59 -3.92
CA PRO A 177 2.85 -6.72 -5.27
C PRO A 177 1.79 -7.15 -6.29
N TYR A 178 0.58 -7.51 -5.86
CA TYR A 178 -0.43 -8.11 -6.72
C TYR A 178 -1.59 -7.17 -7.07
N PRO A 179 -2.16 -7.30 -8.28
CA PRO A 179 -3.42 -6.66 -8.66
C PRO A 179 -4.63 -7.38 -8.00
N SER A 180 -4.55 -7.58 -6.71
CA SER A 180 -5.55 -8.21 -5.84
C SER A 180 -5.23 -7.86 -4.40
N ALA A 181 -6.21 -7.90 -3.50
CA ALA A 181 -5.90 -7.90 -2.07
C ALA A 181 -5.11 -9.17 -1.70
N ILE A 182 -4.33 -9.09 -0.63
CA ILE A 182 -3.60 -10.23 -0.02
C ILE A 182 -4.00 -10.39 1.44
N ASP A 183 -3.89 -11.62 1.93
CA ASP A 183 -4.17 -11.96 3.31
C ASP A 183 -2.88 -12.20 4.09
N TRP A 184 -2.56 -11.34 5.07
CA TRP A 184 -1.37 -11.46 5.90
C TRP A 184 -1.32 -12.75 6.73
N LEU A 185 -2.47 -13.33 7.06
CA LEU A 185 -2.57 -14.60 7.81
C LEU A 185 -2.66 -15.84 6.91
N SER A 186 -2.56 -15.68 5.58
CA SER A 186 -2.50 -16.83 4.69
C SER A 186 -1.32 -17.74 5.04
N PRO A 187 -1.48 -19.07 5.02
CA PRO A 187 -0.36 -20.00 5.18
C PRO A 187 0.62 -19.97 4.01
N ASN A 188 0.31 -19.22 2.95
CA ASN A 188 1.10 -19.09 1.73
C ASN A 188 2.15 -17.96 1.81
N TRP A 189 2.55 -17.57 3.01
CA TRP A 189 3.70 -16.72 3.26
C TRP A 189 4.84 -17.55 3.85
N THR A 190 6.07 -17.25 3.42
CA THR A 190 7.29 -17.62 4.15
C THR A 190 7.76 -16.41 4.93
N LYS A 191 7.83 -16.52 6.26
CA LYS A 191 8.25 -15.45 7.16
C LYS A 191 9.35 -15.98 8.07
N THR A 192 10.61 -15.64 7.77
CA THR A 192 11.77 -15.97 8.61
C THR A 192 12.34 -14.68 9.17
N ASN A 193 12.53 -14.61 10.48
CA ASN A 193 12.99 -13.41 11.17
C ASN A 193 12.14 -12.17 10.84
N ILE A 194 10.82 -12.36 10.73
CA ILE A 194 9.82 -11.31 10.50
C ILE A 194 8.76 -11.40 11.59
N ASN A 195 8.48 -10.28 12.23
CA ASN A 195 7.38 -10.17 13.19
C ASN A 195 6.03 -10.41 12.50
N ASN A 196 5.13 -11.12 13.16
CA ASN A 196 3.76 -11.29 12.64
C ASN A 196 2.93 -10.02 12.88
N ALA A 197 3.39 -8.94 12.26
CA ALA A 197 2.83 -7.61 12.43
C ALA A 197 2.92 -6.83 11.12
N ILE A 198 1.90 -6.04 10.83
CA ILE A 198 1.87 -5.05 9.74
C ILE A 198 1.32 -3.73 10.25
N TYR A 199 1.81 -2.63 9.68
CA TYR A 199 1.44 -1.28 10.08
C TYR A 199 1.15 -0.45 8.82
N MET A 200 -0.04 0.14 8.76
CA MET A 200 -0.50 0.99 7.66
C MET A 200 -0.80 2.39 8.20
N TYR A 201 -0.22 3.41 7.60
CA TYR A 201 -0.46 4.78 8.02
C TYR A 201 -1.85 5.25 7.58
N GLN A 202 -2.53 5.92 8.50
CA GLN A 202 -3.83 6.53 8.29
C GLN A 202 -3.67 8.04 8.13
N ALA A 203 -3.92 8.56 6.93
CA ALA A 203 -3.76 9.97 6.63
C ALA A 203 -4.73 10.86 7.44
N ASP A 204 -5.88 10.32 7.83
CA ASP A 204 -6.96 11.08 8.46
C ASP A 204 -6.64 11.51 9.90
N ASN A 205 -5.97 10.66 10.65
CA ASN A 205 -5.67 10.90 12.07
C ASN A 205 -4.17 10.94 12.39
N GLY A 206 -3.31 10.74 11.39
CA GLY A 206 -1.86 10.74 11.56
C GLY A 206 -1.32 9.55 12.36
N GLN A 207 -2.07 8.47 12.47
CA GLN A 207 -1.72 7.29 13.26
C GLN A 207 -1.49 6.06 12.37
N TYR A 208 -0.98 5.00 12.97
CA TYR A 208 -0.87 3.71 12.32
C TYR A 208 -2.05 2.80 12.70
N ALA A 209 -2.71 2.28 11.69
CA ALA A 209 -3.53 1.08 11.82
C ALA A 209 -2.59 -0.13 11.86
N SER A 210 -2.71 -0.98 12.85
CA SER A 210 -1.85 -2.16 12.99
C SER A 210 -2.64 -3.44 13.11
N PHE A 211 -2.04 -4.51 12.61
CA PHE A 211 -2.53 -5.87 12.80
C PHE A 211 -1.35 -6.71 13.29
N VAL A 212 -1.38 -7.07 14.60
CA VAL A 212 -0.26 -7.68 15.32
C VAL A 212 -0.72 -8.97 15.97
N GLY A 213 -0.15 -10.11 15.58
CA GLY A 213 -0.47 -11.41 16.19
C GLY A 213 -1.95 -11.81 16.11
N GLY A 214 -2.68 -11.29 15.14
CA GLY A 214 -4.12 -11.53 15.00
C GLY A 214 -5.02 -10.44 15.61
N ILE A 215 -4.42 -9.44 16.28
CA ILE A 215 -5.16 -8.35 16.94
C ILE A 215 -5.10 -7.10 16.07
N SER A 216 -6.25 -6.51 15.83
CA SER A 216 -6.43 -5.24 15.12
C SER A 216 -6.40 -4.07 16.11
N THR A 217 -5.66 -3.02 15.77
CA THR A 217 -5.67 -1.74 16.49
C THR A 217 -5.88 -0.62 15.48
N ASN A 218 -6.61 0.43 15.85
CA ASN A 218 -6.96 1.56 14.98
C ASN A 218 -7.51 1.08 13.63
N GLY A 219 -8.39 0.07 13.67
CA GLY A 219 -8.96 -0.49 12.46
C GLY A 219 -7.98 -1.26 11.56
N GLY A 220 -6.81 -1.70 12.03
CA GLY A 220 -5.89 -2.55 11.28
C GLY A 220 -6.58 -3.80 10.73
N SER A 221 -6.12 -4.30 9.59
CA SER A 221 -6.73 -5.44 8.92
C SER A 221 -5.66 -6.43 8.46
N ARG A 222 -6.00 -7.72 8.50
CA ARG A 222 -5.18 -8.76 7.88
C ARG A 222 -5.16 -8.67 6.36
N PHE A 223 -6.19 -8.04 5.77
CA PHE A 223 -6.29 -7.87 4.33
C PHE A 223 -5.63 -6.57 3.90
N ILE A 224 -4.70 -6.65 2.95
CA ILE A 224 -3.93 -5.54 2.43
C ILE A 224 -4.40 -5.28 1.00
N ALA A 225 -4.87 -4.08 0.72
CA ALA A 225 -5.36 -3.69 -0.60
C ALA A 225 -4.27 -3.81 -1.68
N SER A 226 -4.64 -4.02 -2.94
CA SER A 226 -3.71 -3.85 -4.06
C SER A 226 -3.08 -2.46 -4.02
N SER A 227 -1.81 -2.33 -4.35
CA SER A 227 -1.04 -1.07 -4.30
C SER A 227 -0.84 -0.48 -2.90
N GLN A 228 -1.40 -1.05 -1.83
CA GLN A 228 -1.22 -0.54 -0.48
C GLN A 228 0.22 -0.75 0.00
N GLY A 229 0.88 0.34 0.39
CA GLY A 229 2.12 0.31 1.15
C GLY A 229 1.88 0.03 2.63
N PHE A 230 2.80 -0.67 3.27
CA PHE A 230 2.73 -0.98 4.69
C PHE A 230 4.12 -1.31 5.25
N TYR A 231 4.30 -1.09 6.53
CA TYR A 231 5.52 -1.52 7.21
C TYR A 231 5.40 -2.96 7.71
N ILE A 232 6.51 -3.66 7.59
CA ILE A 232 6.83 -4.89 8.33
C ILE A 232 8.06 -4.65 9.18
N GLN A 233 8.31 -5.51 10.17
CA GLN A 233 9.53 -5.46 10.96
C GLN A 233 10.25 -6.81 10.90
N ALA A 234 11.49 -6.80 10.40
CA ALA A 234 12.43 -7.87 10.57
C ALA A 234 12.97 -7.84 12.03
N ASN A 235 13.16 -9.00 12.64
CA ASN A 235 13.59 -9.13 14.04
C ASN A 235 14.92 -9.88 14.21
N GLY A 236 15.65 -10.07 13.12
CA GLY A 236 16.94 -10.76 13.13
C GLY A 236 17.61 -10.75 11.77
N ALA A 237 18.88 -11.10 11.74
CA ALA A 237 19.70 -11.17 10.54
C ALA A 237 19.18 -12.24 9.56
N GLY A 238 19.34 -11.98 8.26
CA GLY A 238 18.87 -12.85 7.19
C GLY A 238 17.33 -12.99 7.13
N PRO A 239 16.58 -11.88 7.17
CA PRO A 239 15.13 -11.96 7.07
C PRO A 239 14.69 -12.47 5.70
N VAL A 240 13.65 -13.30 5.69
CA VAL A 240 12.99 -13.77 4.46
C VAL A 240 11.52 -13.48 4.54
N LEU A 241 11.01 -12.87 3.49
CA LEU A 241 9.58 -12.63 3.31
C LEU A 241 9.18 -12.92 1.87
N ASP A 242 8.56 -14.08 1.67
CA ASP A 242 8.05 -14.50 0.38
C ASP A 242 6.53 -14.69 0.46
N ILE A 243 5.87 -14.39 -0.64
CA ILE A 243 4.43 -14.59 -0.80
C ILE A 243 4.15 -15.45 -2.02
N GLN A 244 3.26 -16.43 -1.86
CA GLN A 244 2.78 -17.24 -2.98
C GLN A 244 1.49 -16.64 -3.54
N GLU A 245 1.22 -16.93 -4.80
CA GLU A 245 0.02 -16.51 -5.52
C GLU A 245 -1.28 -16.82 -4.76
N ALA A 246 -1.31 -17.95 -4.06
CA ALA A 246 -2.47 -18.41 -3.29
C ALA A 246 -2.77 -17.57 -2.02
N ALA A 247 -1.91 -16.61 -1.65
CA ALA A 247 -2.19 -15.63 -0.60
C ALA A 247 -3.12 -14.50 -1.05
N LYS A 248 -3.43 -14.39 -2.34
CA LYS A 248 -4.43 -13.45 -2.86
C LYS A 248 -5.80 -13.71 -2.24
N SER A 249 -6.54 -12.64 -2.02
CA SER A 249 -7.85 -12.66 -1.38
C SER A 249 -8.92 -11.99 -2.25
N SER A 250 -10.15 -12.44 -2.08
CA SER A 250 -11.33 -11.76 -2.65
C SER A 250 -11.84 -10.61 -1.79
N ALA A 251 -11.24 -10.36 -0.63
CA ALA A 251 -11.55 -9.20 0.19
C ALA A 251 -11.35 -7.90 -0.61
N ASN A 252 -12.11 -6.89 -0.26
CA ASN A 252 -12.06 -5.58 -0.88
C ASN A 252 -11.71 -4.50 0.17
N PRO A 253 -10.48 -4.53 0.72
CA PRO A 253 -10.06 -3.53 1.70
C PRO A 253 -9.93 -2.15 1.02
N VAL A 254 -10.27 -1.12 1.77
CA VAL A 254 -10.10 0.28 1.33
C VAL A 254 -8.61 0.60 1.27
N LEU A 255 -8.20 1.31 0.21
CA LEU A 255 -6.87 1.92 0.13
C LEU A 255 -6.88 3.17 1.01
N ILE A 256 -5.83 3.40 1.77
CA ILE A 256 -5.77 4.57 2.67
C ILE A 256 -6.95 4.51 3.64
N LYS A 257 -6.76 3.83 4.73
CA LYS A 257 -7.83 3.48 5.64
C LYS A 257 -8.45 4.71 6.30
N GLU A 258 -9.79 4.79 6.23
CA GLU A 258 -10.59 5.66 7.10
C GLU A 258 -10.97 4.89 8.37
N GLU A 259 -11.13 5.58 9.48
CA GLU A 259 -11.85 5.01 10.61
C GLU A 259 -13.27 4.65 10.17
N ASP A 260 -13.69 3.42 10.40
CA ASP A 260 -15.08 3.02 10.21
C ASP A 260 -15.86 3.41 11.49
N PRO A 261 -16.63 4.50 11.44
CA PRO A 261 -17.39 4.93 12.60
C PRO A 261 -18.46 3.91 13.03
N SER A 262 -18.71 2.87 12.22
CA SER A 262 -19.67 1.81 12.56
C SER A 262 -19.18 0.87 13.66
N ASN A 263 -17.86 0.85 13.94
CA ASN A 263 -17.26 0.02 14.98
C ASN A 263 -17.02 0.76 16.30
N VAL A 264 -17.59 1.93 16.47
CA VAL A 264 -17.46 2.73 17.70
C VAL A 264 -18.59 2.38 18.66
N LEU A 265 -18.22 1.92 19.85
CA LEU A 265 -19.19 1.77 20.96
C LEU A 265 -19.50 3.16 21.54
N ARG A 266 -20.69 3.68 21.24
CA ARG A 266 -21.17 4.94 21.81
C ARG A 266 -21.95 4.65 23.07
N LEU A 267 -21.43 5.07 24.20
CA LEU A 267 -22.14 5.02 25.49
C LEU A 267 -22.77 6.39 25.76
N LYS A 268 -24.09 6.44 25.81
CA LYS A 268 -24.84 7.63 26.20
C LYS A 268 -25.35 7.46 27.62
N VAL A 269 -25.00 8.38 28.48
CA VAL A 269 -25.59 8.49 29.81
C VAL A 269 -26.58 9.68 29.79
N ASN A 270 -27.85 9.36 29.94
CA ASN A 270 -28.91 10.37 30.04
C ASN A 270 -29.46 10.35 31.47
N GLY A 271 -29.47 11.49 32.14
CA GLY A 271 -30.09 11.72 33.44
C GLY A 271 -30.74 13.08 33.50
N ASP A 272 -31.49 13.34 34.53
CA ASP A 272 -32.32 14.57 34.65
C ASP A 272 -31.55 15.89 34.50
N ASN A 273 -30.23 15.87 34.57
CA ASN A 273 -29.36 17.05 34.30
C ASN A 273 -27.98 16.66 33.75
N VAL A 274 -27.79 15.44 33.24
CA VAL A 274 -26.53 14.98 32.68
C VAL A 274 -26.79 14.31 31.34
N ASN A 275 -26.24 14.89 30.29
CA ASN A 275 -26.09 14.24 28.99
C ASN A 275 -24.60 14.13 28.70
N ASP A 276 -24.05 12.92 28.70
CA ASP A 276 -22.69 12.65 28.33
C ASP A 276 -22.63 11.55 27.27
N GLU A 277 -21.76 11.71 26.30
CA GLU A 277 -21.52 10.73 25.25
C GLU A 277 -20.02 10.40 25.21
N MET A 278 -19.69 9.13 25.44
CA MET A 278 -18.36 8.62 25.30
C MET A 278 -18.26 7.79 24.01
N VAL A 279 -17.26 8.08 23.20
CA VAL A 279 -16.98 7.44 21.90
C VAL A 279 -15.70 6.62 21.97
#